data_0d2e05b3cbbe375c4f04cb1190982004
#
_entry.id   0d2e05b3cbbe375c4f04cb1190982004
#
_cell.length_a   1.000
_cell.length_b   1.000
_cell.length_c   1.000
_cell.angle_alpha   90.00
_cell.angle_beta   90.00
_cell.angle_gamma   90.00
#
_symmetry.space_group_name_H-M   'P 1'
#
loop_
_entity.id
_entity.type
_entity.pdbx_description
1 polymer ?
#
loop_
_entity_poly.entity_id
_entity_poly.type
_entity_poly.pdbx_seq_one_letter_code
_entity_poly.pdbx_strand_id
1 'polypeptide(L)'
;MNEHFGFHARRLLSAKKASLAGAACVALVAVGSSASAASASIARAQPSVVKHSGDVDVLSAGSLDTLMTKTVGPAFHAATGYTLVDTSGGSSTLAADIKNKIDVADVFVSASPAVDDTLRGPKNGDWVSWYADFATSPEVLGYYPKSTFATDLRTMPWYKVITMPGFRLGRTNPTQDPGGVLAVKALEETAAAQHLPALKKLATETSDEYPEDTEEAGIQNGQLDASFMYEADANSQDSPFVKLTGTDLAGDYTITTVRNAPHLAAAEAFITFLLGSRGRAEMKADHFDIVSPPRVIGNHVPSGLKSLF
;
A
#
# COMPACT_ATOMS: atom_id res chain seq x y z
N MET A 1 -49.93 -4.20 14.53
CA MET A 1 -49.75 -5.64 14.81
C MET A 1 -48.30 -5.89 15.02
N ASN A 2 -47.94 -6.02 16.32
CA ASN A 2 -46.57 -6.32 16.78
C ASN A 2 -46.26 -7.78 16.52
N GLU A 3 -45.03 -8.09 16.17
CA GLU A 3 -44.36 -9.31 16.67
C GLU A 3 -42.86 -9.11 16.77
N HIS A 4 -42.39 -9.19 18.02
CA HIS A 4 -41.00 -9.34 18.47
C HIS A 4 -40.56 -10.80 18.36
N PHE A 5 -39.32 -10.99 17.95
CA PHE A 5 -38.48 -12.18 18.31
C PHE A 5 -37.06 -11.66 18.47
N GLY A 6 -36.40 -11.65 19.57
CA GLY A 6 -36.25 -12.62 20.62
C GLY A 6 -34.79 -13.15 20.56
N PHE A 7 -33.86 -12.40 21.24
CA PHE A 7 -32.44 -12.81 21.48
C PHE A 7 -32.39 -14.05 22.36
N HIS A 8 -31.56 -15.03 22.01
CA HIS A 8 -31.05 -16.02 22.96
C HIS A 8 -29.53 -16.15 22.87
N ALA A 9 -28.88 -15.52 23.87
CA ALA A 9 -27.51 -15.79 24.25
C ALA A 9 -27.43 -17.19 24.92
N ARG A 10 -26.46 -18.01 24.56
CA ARG A 10 -26.02 -19.15 25.37
C ARG A 10 -24.54 -19.02 25.70
N ARG A 11 -24.28 -18.68 26.96
CA ARG A 11 -23.04 -18.94 27.68
C ARG A 11 -22.93 -20.45 27.92
N LEU A 12 -21.76 -21.00 27.73
CA LEU A 12 -21.33 -22.25 28.37
C LEU A 12 -19.97 -22.04 29.01
N LEU A 13 -20.02 -22.08 30.34
CA LEU A 13 -18.90 -22.29 31.27
C LEU A 13 -18.62 -23.80 31.34
N SER A 14 -17.36 -24.16 31.54
CA SER A 14 -16.87 -25.31 32.31
C SER A 14 -15.46 -25.66 31.89
N ALA A 15 -14.50 -26.07 32.65
CA ALA A 15 -14.24 -26.22 34.07
C ALA A 15 -12.78 -26.70 34.14
N LYS A 16 -12.12 -26.32 35.19
CA LYS A 16 -10.78 -26.75 35.61
C LYS A 16 -10.72 -28.22 35.87
N LYS A 17 -9.60 -28.88 35.53
CA LYS A 17 -9.10 -30.02 36.31
C LYS A 17 -7.61 -29.93 36.51
N ALA A 18 -7.23 -29.75 37.76
CA ALA A 18 -5.89 -29.96 38.29
C ALA A 18 -5.71 -31.48 38.54
N SER A 19 -4.51 -31.99 38.37
CA SER A 19 -4.08 -33.23 38.99
C SER A 19 -2.62 -33.14 39.39
N LEU A 20 -2.39 -33.25 40.70
CA LEU A 20 -1.10 -33.49 41.37
C LEU A 20 -0.80 -34.99 41.38
N ALA A 21 0.47 -35.33 41.22
CA ALA A 21 1.19 -36.48 41.83
C ALA A 21 2.65 -36.33 41.41
N GLY A 22 3.69 -36.22 42.21
CA GLY A 22 4.02 -36.80 43.52
C GLY A 22 5.02 -37.94 43.36
N ALA A 23 6.19 -37.77 43.96
CA ALA A 23 7.22 -38.75 44.38
C ALA A 23 8.52 -38.66 43.56
N ALA A 24 9.64 -38.46 44.12
CA ALA A 24 10.44 -38.81 45.29
C ALA A 24 11.86 -39.24 44.86
N CYS A 25 12.81 -38.61 45.46
CA CYS A 25 14.23 -38.86 45.66
C CYS A 25 14.86 -40.19 45.28
N VAL A 26 16.05 -40.13 44.62
CA VAL A 26 17.25 -40.85 45.12
C VAL A 26 18.50 -40.02 44.80
N ALA A 27 19.28 -39.73 45.83
CA ALA A 27 20.61 -39.12 45.74
C ALA A 27 21.66 -40.21 45.44
N LEU A 28 22.52 -39.97 44.49
CA LEU A 28 23.79 -40.68 44.40
C LEU A 28 24.93 -39.67 44.27
N VAL A 29 25.75 -39.64 45.29
CA VAL A 29 27.00 -38.86 45.34
C VAL A 29 28.05 -39.67 44.57
N ALA A 30 28.57 -39.09 43.48
CA ALA A 30 29.82 -39.53 42.88
C ALA A 30 30.76 -38.31 42.79
N VAL A 31 31.79 -38.37 43.61
CA VAL A 31 32.92 -37.43 43.56
C VAL A 31 33.80 -37.80 42.35
N GLY A 32 33.83 -36.97 41.35
CA GLY A 32 34.73 -37.03 40.22
C GLY A 32 35.31 -35.65 39.95
N SER A 33 36.57 -35.48 40.32
CA SER A 33 37.34 -34.27 39.99
C SER A 33 37.66 -34.27 38.51
N SER A 34 37.05 -33.39 37.75
CA SER A 34 37.46 -33.09 36.38
C SER A 34 37.58 -31.56 36.22
N ALA A 35 38.79 -31.16 35.86
CA ALA A 35 39.14 -29.77 35.55
C ALA A 35 38.26 -29.26 34.39
N SER A 36 37.33 -28.38 34.71
CA SER A 36 36.53 -27.70 33.69
C SER A 36 37.30 -26.51 33.14
N ALA A 37 37.77 -26.65 31.91
CA ALA A 37 38.18 -25.50 31.10
C ALA A 37 36.94 -24.60 30.94
N ALA A 38 36.95 -23.43 31.55
CA ALA A 38 35.94 -22.41 31.37
C ALA A 38 36.05 -21.82 29.97
N SER A 39 35.28 -22.35 29.03
CA SER A 39 35.02 -21.69 27.75
C SER A 39 34.16 -20.45 28.06
N ALA A 40 34.79 -19.28 28.11
CA ALA A 40 34.09 -18.03 28.17
C ALA A 40 33.33 -17.84 26.83
N SER A 41 32.04 -18.21 26.84
CA SER A 41 31.12 -17.85 25.78
C SER A 41 30.97 -16.34 25.81
N ILE A 42 31.60 -15.66 24.85
CA ILE A 42 31.34 -14.25 24.56
C ILE A 42 29.89 -14.21 24.06
N ALA A 43 28.96 -13.99 24.97
CA ALA A 43 27.58 -13.66 24.64
C ALA A 43 27.63 -12.35 23.84
N ARG A 44 27.51 -12.45 22.52
CA ARG A 44 27.37 -11.30 21.65
C ARG A 44 26.06 -10.62 22.07
N ALA A 45 26.20 -9.49 22.78
CA ALA A 45 25.03 -8.67 23.16
C ALA A 45 24.30 -8.32 21.86
N GLN A 46 23.10 -8.85 21.69
CA GLN A 46 22.21 -8.39 20.64
C GLN A 46 21.90 -6.93 20.95
N PRO A 47 21.97 -6.03 19.96
CA PRO A 47 21.57 -4.66 20.17
C PRO A 47 20.13 -4.66 20.69
N SER A 48 19.92 -4.12 21.89
CA SER A 48 18.59 -3.90 22.44
C SER A 48 17.87 -2.93 21.51
N VAL A 49 16.86 -3.42 20.79
CA VAL A 49 15.95 -2.56 20.02
C VAL A 49 15.25 -1.68 21.05
N VAL A 50 15.55 -0.38 21.03
CA VAL A 50 14.79 0.60 21.79
C VAL A 50 13.40 0.62 21.22
N LYS A 51 12.42 0.03 21.92
CA LYS A 51 11.02 0.09 21.51
C LYS A 51 10.48 1.47 21.86
N HIS A 52 10.07 2.19 20.85
CA HIS A 52 9.32 3.43 20.99
C HIS A 52 7.84 3.13 21.24
N SER A 53 7.07 4.15 21.59
CA SER A 53 5.61 4.08 21.69
C SER A 53 5.02 5.34 21.09
N GLY A 54 3.89 5.22 20.44
CA GLY A 54 3.18 6.31 19.76
C GLY A 54 2.79 5.91 18.35
N ASP A 55 2.06 6.77 17.72
CA ASP A 55 1.52 6.56 16.40
C ASP A 55 2.33 7.35 15.35
N VAL A 56 2.23 6.94 14.11
CA VAL A 56 2.59 7.74 12.94
C VAL A 56 1.38 7.78 12.03
N ASP A 57 0.90 8.98 11.75
CA ASP A 57 -0.25 9.22 10.88
C ASP A 57 0.25 9.33 9.42
N VAL A 58 -0.16 8.39 8.59
CA VAL A 58 0.24 8.32 7.18
C VAL A 58 -0.98 8.48 6.30
N LEU A 59 -0.91 9.39 5.34
CA LEU A 59 -1.84 9.43 4.22
C LEU A 59 -1.18 8.75 3.03
N SER A 60 -1.73 7.64 2.55
CA SER A 60 -1.14 6.84 1.49
C SER A 60 -2.04 6.70 0.27
N ALA A 61 -1.45 6.60 -0.91
CA ALA A 61 -2.18 6.23 -2.13
C ALA A 61 -2.97 4.96 -1.89
N GLY A 62 -4.22 4.89 -2.37
CA GLY A 62 -5.14 3.78 -2.15
C GLY A 62 -4.54 2.43 -2.54
N SER A 63 -3.79 2.39 -3.63
CA SER A 63 -3.02 1.23 -4.11
C SER A 63 -1.99 0.68 -3.11
N LEU A 64 -1.72 1.38 -2.02
CA LEU A 64 -0.85 0.91 -0.94
C LEU A 64 -1.63 0.36 0.27
N ASP A 65 -2.98 0.47 0.31
CA ASP A 65 -3.78 0.12 1.49
C ASP A 65 -3.48 -1.29 2.02
N THR A 66 -3.59 -2.28 1.17
CA THR A 66 -3.34 -3.68 1.55
C THR A 66 -1.90 -3.89 2.02
N LEU A 67 -0.91 -3.33 1.32
CA LEU A 67 0.50 -3.39 1.71
C LEU A 67 0.72 -2.72 3.08
N MET A 68 0.21 -1.50 3.27
CA MET A 68 0.38 -0.74 4.51
C MET A 68 -0.29 -1.42 5.70
N THR A 69 -1.54 -1.85 5.54
CA THR A 69 -2.33 -2.38 6.67
C THR A 69 -1.97 -3.83 7.02
N LYS A 70 -1.73 -4.70 6.03
CA LYS A 70 -1.52 -6.13 6.27
C LYS A 70 -0.05 -6.54 6.43
N THR A 71 0.89 -5.76 5.86
CA THR A 71 2.29 -6.17 5.77
C THR A 71 3.22 -5.17 6.44
N VAL A 72 3.28 -3.93 5.94
CA VAL A 72 4.22 -2.89 6.39
C VAL A 72 3.93 -2.48 7.83
N GLY A 73 2.67 -2.18 8.18
CA GLY A 73 2.30 -1.73 9.52
C GLY A 73 2.67 -2.71 10.62
N PRO A 74 2.26 -3.99 10.54
CA PRO A 74 2.68 -5.01 11.52
C PRO A 74 4.20 -5.18 11.60
N ALA A 75 4.89 -5.16 10.46
CA ALA A 75 6.35 -5.31 10.40
C ALA A 75 7.09 -4.09 10.97
N PHE A 76 6.58 -2.89 10.71
CA PHE A 76 7.07 -1.63 11.26
C PHE A 76 6.89 -1.59 12.78
N HIS A 77 5.69 -1.92 13.27
CA HIS A 77 5.44 -2.00 14.72
C HIS A 77 6.38 -2.99 15.41
N ALA A 78 6.56 -4.18 14.85
CA ALA A 78 7.46 -5.19 15.40
C ALA A 78 8.93 -4.71 15.45
N ALA A 79 9.36 -3.90 14.46
CA ALA A 79 10.72 -3.41 14.34
C ALA A 79 11.00 -2.20 15.26
N THR A 80 10.03 -1.30 15.41
CA THR A 80 10.25 0.02 16.03
C THR A 80 9.47 0.23 17.33
N GLY A 81 8.29 -0.38 17.47
CA GLY A 81 7.32 -0.16 18.53
C GLY A 81 6.32 0.98 18.24
N TYR A 82 6.51 1.77 17.19
CA TYR A 82 5.50 2.71 16.72
C TYR A 82 4.35 1.99 16.03
N THR A 83 3.16 2.57 16.05
CA THR A 83 1.98 2.07 15.34
C THR A 83 1.75 2.90 14.09
N LEU A 84 1.59 2.23 12.95
CA LEU A 84 1.12 2.88 11.72
C LEU A 84 -0.39 3.11 11.82
N VAL A 85 -0.82 4.34 11.68
CA VAL A 85 -2.21 4.75 11.46
C VAL A 85 -2.30 5.23 10.01
N ASP A 86 -2.80 4.38 9.15
CA ASP A 86 -2.89 4.66 7.72
C ASP A 86 -4.30 5.13 7.34
N THR A 87 -4.36 6.17 6.51
CA THR A 87 -5.56 6.61 5.80
C THR A 87 -5.26 6.60 4.32
N SER A 88 -5.88 5.66 3.60
CA SER A 88 -5.66 5.47 2.18
C SER A 88 -6.73 6.08 1.31
N GLY A 89 -6.37 6.45 0.08
CA GLY A 89 -7.29 7.01 -0.90
C GLY A 89 -6.58 7.64 -2.10
N GLY A 90 -7.35 8.20 -3.03
CA GLY A 90 -6.79 8.87 -4.19
C GLY A 90 -5.82 9.99 -3.79
N SER A 91 -4.58 9.93 -4.27
CA SER A 91 -3.51 10.82 -3.82
C SER A 91 -3.85 12.31 -3.97
N SER A 92 -4.60 12.69 -5.03
CA SER A 92 -5.02 14.09 -5.23
C SER A 92 -6.06 14.53 -4.20
N THR A 93 -6.96 13.63 -3.77
CA THR A 93 -7.91 13.87 -2.69
C THR A 93 -7.16 14.08 -1.38
N LEU A 94 -6.26 13.18 -1.02
CA LEU A 94 -5.46 13.29 0.22
C LEU A 94 -4.61 14.57 0.24
N ALA A 95 -4.05 14.97 -0.89
CA ALA A 95 -3.33 16.25 -1.00
C ALA A 95 -4.27 17.46 -0.78
N ALA A 96 -5.53 17.38 -1.23
CA ALA A 96 -6.52 18.41 -0.95
C ALA A 96 -6.90 18.44 0.54
N ASP A 97 -6.99 17.29 1.20
CA ASP A 97 -7.29 17.18 2.63
C ASP A 97 -6.17 17.79 3.49
N ILE A 98 -4.90 17.58 3.12
CA ILE A 98 -3.76 18.27 3.73
C ILE A 98 -3.90 19.79 3.59
N LYS A 99 -4.18 20.29 2.38
CA LYS A 99 -4.34 21.74 2.11
C LYS A 99 -5.50 22.35 2.89
N ASN A 100 -6.60 21.63 3.00
CA ASN A 100 -7.80 22.07 3.68
C ASN A 100 -7.76 21.81 5.19
N LYS A 101 -6.68 21.18 5.71
CA LYS A 101 -6.52 20.82 7.12
C LYS A 101 -7.65 19.92 7.61
N ILE A 102 -8.16 19.06 6.74
CA ILE A 102 -9.17 18.04 7.07
C ILE A 102 -8.44 16.92 7.82
N ASP A 103 -7.31 16.48 7.28
CA ASP A 103 -6.46 15.47 7.91
C ASP A 103 -5.11 16.06 8.32
N VAL A 104 -4.62 15.59 9.45
CA VAL A 104 -3.28 15.89 9.97
C VAL A 104 -2.43 14.65 9.76
N ALA A 105 -1.39 14.78 8.95
CA ALA A 105 -0.50 13.67 8.65
C ALA A 105 0.94 13.98 9.04
N ASP A 106 1.66 12.94 9.40
CA ASP A 106 3.11 12.98 9.60
C ASP A 106 3.84 12.71 8.27
N VAL A 107 3.32 11.76 7.50
CA VAL A 107 3.89 11.31 6.23
C VAL A 107 2.80 11.31 5.16
N PHE A 108 3.18 11.71 3.96
CA PHE A 108 2.36 11.57 2.77
C PHE A 108 3.07 10.66 1.76
N VAL A 109 2.35 9.67 1.25
CA VAL A 109 2.83 8.72 0.23
C VAL A 109 1.88 8.80 -0.96
N SER A 110 2.38 9.29 -2.09
CA SER A 110 1.59 9.53 -3.30
C SER A 110 1.97 8.55 -4.41
N ALA A 111 1.05 8.25 -5.32
CA ALA A 111 1.33 7.51 -6.54
C ALA A 111 1.75 8.41 -7.72
N SER A 112 2.03 9.71 -7.45
CA SER A 112 2.47 10.63 -8.51
C SER A 112 3.25 11.84 -7.96
N PRO A 113 4.47 12.11 -8.46
CA PRO A 113 5.23 13.32 -8.15
C PRO A 113 4.47 14.62 -8.43
N ALA A 114 3.59 14.62 -9.44
CA ALA A 114 2.79 15.78 -9.78
C ALA A 114 1.83 16.20 -8.65
N VAL A 115 1.38 15.25 -7.84
CA VAL A 115 0.54 15.52 -6.67
C VAL A 115 1.37 16.21 -5.58
N ASP A 116 2.60 15.73 -5.29
CA ASP A 116 3.51 16.38 -4.33
C ASP A 116 3.84 17.81 -4.76
N ASP A 117 4.02 18.04 -6.05
CA ASP A 117 4.27 19.40 -6.58
C ASP A 117 3.11 20.34 -6.30
N THR A 118 1.87 19.85 -6.16
CA THR A 118 0.73 20.69 -5.73
C THR A 118 0.78 21.11 -4.26
N LEU A 119 1.59 20.42 -3.44
CA LEU A 119 1.79 20.72 -2.01
C LEU A 119 3.05 21.54 -1.76
N ARG A 120 3.96 21.59 -2.74
CA ARG A 120 5.30 22.15 -2.60
C ARG A 120 5.36 23.61 -3.00
N GLY A 121 6.12 24.38 -2.22
CA GLY A 121 6.45 25.77 -2.48
C GLY A 121 5.39 26.78 -2.04
N PRO A 122 5.77 28.08 -1.93
CA PRO A 122 4.93 29.11 -1.33
C PRO A 122 3.59 29.34 -2.02
N LYS A 123 3.54 29.15 -3.35
CA LYS A 123 2.30 29.30 -4.12
C LYS A 123 1.26 28.23 -3.81
N ASN A 124 1.71 27.07 -3.33
CA ASN A 124 0.88 25.91 -3.01
C ASN A 124 0.66 25.74 -1.51
N GLY A 125 1.07 26.69 -0.68
CA GLY A 125 0.92 26.64 0.78
C GLY A 125 2.10 25.99 1.50
N ASP A 126 3.10 25.48 0.76
CA ASP A 126 4.38 24.99 1.29
C ASP A 126 4.20 23.86 2.34
N TRP A 127 3.26 22.96 2.07
CA TRP A 127 2.91 21.84 2.93
C TRP A 127 3.98 20.76 3.00
N VAL A 128 4.75 20.60 1.93
CA VAL A 128 5.95 19.76 1.86
C VAL A 128 7.10 20.56 1.25
N SER A 129 8.34 20.24 1.61
CA SER A 129 9.54 20.88 1.08
C SER A 129 10.36 19.98 0.17
N TRP A 130 10.14 18.68 0.27
CA TRP A 130 10.82 17.64 -0.47
C TRP A 130 9.89 16.46 -0.67
N TYR A 131 10.23 15.59 -1.58
CA TYR A 131 9.73 14.20 -1.67
C TYR A 131 10.81 13.32 -2.29
N ALA A 132 10.67 12.02 -2.15
CA ALA A 132 11.57 11.06 -2.79
C ALA A 132 10.79 10.03 -3.58
N ASP A 133 11.13 9.85 -4.86
CA ASP A 133 10.64 8.74 -5.66
C ASP A 133 11.31 7.46 -5.19
N PHE A 134 10.54 6.43 -4.86
CA PHE A 134 11.09 5.22 -4.26
C PHE A 134 10.61 3.90 -4.89
N ALA A 135 9.51 3.93 -5.64
CA ALA A 135 8.97 2.76 -6.33
C ALA A 135 8.14 3.15 -7.54
N THR A 136 7.90 2.19 -8.43
CA THR A 136 6.95 2.32 -9.53
C THR A 136 6.07 1.08 -9.62
N SER A 137 4.89 1.21 -10.22
CA SER A 137 4.04 0.09 -10.60
C SER A 137 3.38 0.38 -11.96
N PRO A 138 3.55 -0.51 -12.96
CA PRO A 138 2.92 -0.32 -14.26
C PRO A 138 1.41 -0.23 -14.18
N GLU A 139 0.81 0.60 -15.04
CA GLU A 139 -0.63 0.59 -15.27
C GLU A 139 -1.01 -0.62 -16.12
N VAL A 140 -2.04 -1.36 -15.71
CA VAL A 140 -2.54 -2.56 -16.36
C VAL A 140 -4.07 -2.53 -16.45
N LEU A 141 -4.65 -3.48 -17.17
CA LEU A 141 -6.09 -3.72 -17.15
C LEU A 141 -6.37 -5.01 -16.38
N GLY A 142 -6.73 -4.87 -15.09
CA GLY A 142 -7.21 -5.97 -14.27
C GLY A 142 -8.59 -6.42 -14.73
N TYR A 143 -8.93 -7.72 -14.67
CA TYR A 143 -10.21 -8.17 -15.16
C TYR A 143 -10.82 -9.28 -14.32
N TYR A 144 -12.15 -9.35 -14.34
CA TYR A 144 -12.89 -10.43 -13.69
C TYR A 144 -12.68 -11.76 -14.44
N PRO A 145 -12.11 -12.81 -13.80
CA PRO A 145 -11.73 -14.03 -14.50
C PRO A 145 -12.90 -14.83 -15.09
N LYS A 146 -14.13 -14.56 -14.62
CA LYS A 146 -15.36 -15.19 -15.12
C LYS A 146 -16.16 -14.26 -16.05
N SER A 147 -15.61 -13.10 -16.44
CA SER A 147 -16.22 -12.25 -17.44
C SER A 147 -16.37 -12.99 -18.77
N THR A 148 -17.44 -12.71 -19.50
CA THR A 148 -17.63 -13.22 -20.87
C THR A 148 -16.53 -12.76 -21.83
N PHE A 149 -15.85 -11.65 -21.49
CA PHE A 149 -14.73 -11.08 -22.26
C PHE A 149 -13.35 -11.57 -21.80
N ALA A 150 -13.25 -12.39 -20.76
CA ALA A 150 -11.97 -12.83 -20.19
C ALA A 150 -11.07 -13.57 -21.19
N THR A 151 -11.65 -14.31 -22.14
CA THR A 151 -10.89 -14.98 -23.20
C THR A 151 -10.38 -13.97 -24.23
N ASP A 152 -11.21 -13.01 -24.61
CA ASP A 152 -10.84 -11.97 -25.58
C ASP A 152 -9.73 -11.07 -25.03
N LEU A 153 -9.80 -10.69 -23.75
CA LEU A 153 -8.74 -9.93 -23.07
C LEU A 153 -7.38 -10.64 -23.13
N ARG A 154 -7.35 -11.97 -23.03
CA ARG A 154 -6.09 -12.74 -23.10
C ARG A 154 -5.55 -12.94 -24.53
N THR A 155 -6.39 -12.82 -25.55
CA THR A 155 -6.04 -13.22 -26.93
C THR A 155 -6.07 -12.07 -27.92
N MET A 156 -6.69 -10.97 -27.57
CA MET A 156 -6.84 -9.79 -28.43
C MET A 156 -6.19 -8.55 -27.77
N PRO A 157 -5.87 -7.51 -28.53
CA PRO A 157 -5.45 -6.24 -27.98
C PRO A 157 -6.52 -5.66 -27.06
N TRP A 158 -6.12 -5.29 -25.81
CA TRP A 158 -7.01 -4.78 -24.77
C TRP A 158 -7.96 -3.69 -25.27
N TYR A 159 -7.44 -2.73 -26.05
CA TYR A 159 -8.19 -1.59 -26.58
C TYR A 159 -9.31 -1.95 -27.57
N LYS A 160 -9.25 -3.13 -28.17
CA LYS A 160 -10.36 -3.65 -28.99
C LYS A 160 -11.44 -4.25 -28.13
N VAL A 161 -11.06 -4.94 -27.07
CA VAL A 161 -12.01 -5.65 -26.19
C VAL A 161 -12.85 -4.67 -25.38
N ILE A 162 -12.24 -3.65 -24.78
CA ILE A 162 -12.97 -2.65 -23.99
C ILE A 162 -13.97 -1.82 -24.81
N THR A 163 -13.88 -1.84 -26.13
CA THR A 163 -14.83 -1.15 -27.02
C THR A 163 -15.96 -2.07 -27.53
N MET A 164 -16.00 -3.32 -27.11
CA MET A 164 -17.06 -4.26 -27.48
C MET A 164 -18.39 -3.90 -26.80
N PRO A 165 -19.52 -4.11 -27.48
CA PRO A 165 -20.84 -3.85 -26.91
C PRO A 165 -21.06 -4.63 -25.59
N GLY A 166 -21.51 -3.93 -24.56
CA GLY A 166 -21.81 -4.52 -23.27
C GLY A 166 -20.61 -4.73 -22.35
N PHE A 167 -19.40 -4.31 -22.75
CA PHE A 167 -18.22 -4.32 -21.88
C PHE A 167 -18.39 -3.28 -20.76
N ARG A 168 -18.17 -3.68 -19.52
CA ARG A 168 -18.27 -2.83 -18.33
C ARG A 168 -16.87 -2.49 -17.84
N LEU A 169 -16.41 -1.31 -18.24
CA LEU A 169 -15.11 -0.78 -17.88
C LEU A 169 -15.19 -0.02 -16.56
N GLY A 170 -14.12 -0.06 -15.76
CA GLY A 170 -13.88 0.78 -14.59
C GLY A 170 -12.57 1.54 -14.69
N ARG A 171 -12.49 2.65 -13.97
CA ARG A 171 -11.28 3.42 -13.68
C ARG A 171 -11.53 4.36 -12.51
N THR A 172 -10.49 4.82 -11.86
CA THR A 172 -10.64 5.88 -10.86
C THR A 172 -10.87 7.25 -11.52
N ASN A 173 -11.37 8.21 -10.72
CA ASN A 173 -11.61 9.57 -11.20
C ASN A 173 -10.28 10.35 -11.35
N PRO A 174 -9.94 10.87 -12.55
CA PRO A 174 -8.65 11.52 -12.80
C PRO A 174 -8.42 12.84 -12.05
N THR A 175 -9.49 13.43 -11.47
CA THR A 175 -9.34 14.64 -10.63
C THR A 175 -8.99 14.30 -9.18
N GLN A 176 -9.20 13.05 -8.77
CA GLN A 176 -9.06 12.57 -7.41
C GLN A 176 -7.88 11.61 -7.25
N ASP A 177 -7.54 10.90 -8.32
CA ASP A 177 -6.56 9.82 -8.27
C ASP A 177 -5.62 9.80 -9.49
N PRO A 178 -4.29 9.57 -9.28
CA PRO A 178 -3.32 9.44 -10.36
C PRO A 178 -3.58 8.25 -11.31
N GLY A 179 -4.10 7.12 -10.84
CA GLY A 179 -4.48 5.98 -11.68
C GLY A 179 -5.49 6.39 -12.74
N GLY A 180 -6.52 7.17 -12.35
CA GLY A 180 -7.48 7.73 -13.30
C GLY A 180 -6.84 8.63 -14.36
N VAL A 181 -5.80 9.40 -13.99
CA VAL A 181 -5.03 10.20 -14.96
C VAL A 181 -4.31 9.30 -15.94
N LEU A 182 -3.70 8.21 -15.48
CA LEU A 182 -2.99 7.26 -16.34
C LEU A 182 -3.96 6.49 -17.24
N ALA A 183 -5.12 6.08 -16.73
CA ALA A 183 -6.17 5.44 -17.51
C ALA A 183 -6.65 6.33 -18.68
N VAL A 184 -6.95 7.59 -18.40
CA VAL A 184 -7.32 8.57 -19.46
C VAL A 184 -6.20 8.71 -20.47
N LYS A 185 -4.95 8.83 -20.02
CA LYS A 185 -3.79 8.94 -20.90
C LYS A 185 -3.59 7.70 -21.76
N ALA A 186 -3.76 6.48 -21.19
CA ALA A 186 -3.70 5.23 -21.95
C ALA A 186 -4.75 5.19 -23.06
N LEU A 187 -5.98 5.59 -22.76
CA LEU A 187 -7.07 5.67 -23.72
C LEU A 187 -6.79 6.68 -24.83
N GLU A 188 -6.32 7.89 -24.49
CA GLU A 188 -6.04 8.94 -25.47
C GLU A 188 -4.86 8.61 -26.39
N GLU A 189 -3.74 8.14 -25.83
CA GLU A 189 -2.55 7.75 -26.58
C GLU A 189 -2.87 6.59 -27.52
N THR A 190 -3.59 5.58 -27.03
CA THR A 190 -4.00 4.44 -27.84
C THR A 190 -5.02 4.83 -28.90
N ALA A 191 -5.98 5.72 -28.58
CA ALA A 191 -6.93 6.26 -29.55
C ALA A 191 -6.22 6.94 -30.72
N ALA A 192 -5.18 7.73 -30.43
CA ALA A 192 -4.38 8.41 -31.45
C ALA A 192 -3.55 7.42 -32.28
N ALA A 193 -2.84 6.51 -31.62
CA ALA A 193 -1.95 5.53 -32.26
C ALA A 193 -2.70 4.53 -33.14
N GLN A 194 -3.87 4.09 -32.72
CA GLN A 194 -4.69 3.08 -33.42
C GLN A 194 -5.79 3.67 -34.29
N HIS A 195 -5.95 5.00 -34.32
CA HIS A 195 -7.03 5.70 -35.00
C HIS A 195 -8.44 5.21 -34.60
N LEU A 196 -8.66 5.02 -33.28
CA LEU A 196 -9.89 4.48 -32.71
C LEU A 196 -10.67 5.55 -31.93
N PRO A 197 -11.64 6.25 -32.55
CA PRO A 197 -12.43 7.29 -31.88
C PRO A 197 -13.22 6.80 -30.67
N ALA A 198 -13.56 5.51 -30.63
CA ALA A 198 -14.28 4.91 -29.50
C ALA A 198 -13.50 5.03 -28.17
N LEU A 199 -12.17 4.87 -28.22
CA LEU A 199 -11.32 5.04 -27.02
C LEU A 199 -11.30 6.49 -26.55
N LYS A 200 -11.27 7.46 -27.49
CA LYS A 200 -11.36 8.88 -27.12
C LYS A 200 -12.69 9.21 -26.43
N LYS A 201 -13.78 8.55 -26.83
CA LYS A 201 -15.06 8.68 -26.13
C LYS A 201 -14.97 8.12 -24.72
N LEU A 202 -14.39 6.94 -24.52
CA LEU A 202 -14.18 6.36 -23.20
C LEU A 202 -13.30 7.26 -22.30
N ALA A 203 -12.28 7.89 -22.85
CA ALA A 203 -11.42 8.83 -22.09
C ALA A 203 -12.18 10.02 -21.49
N THR A 204 -13.33 10.40 -22.08
CA THR A 204 -14.17 11.51 -21.62
C THR A 204 -15.46 11.07 -20.92
N GLU A 205 -15.71 9.76 -20.87
CA GLU A 205 -16.86 9.20 -20.19
C GLU A 205 -16.62 9.28 -18.66
N THR A 206 -17.67 9.58 -17.89
CA THR A 206 -17.57 9.67 -16.41
C THR A 206 -18.43 8.62 -15.72
N SER A 207 -19.22 7.86 -16.46
CA SER A 207 -20.03 6.77 -15.90
C SER A 207 -19.25 5.53 -15.53
N ASP A 208 -17.98 5.46 -15.94
CA ASP A 208 -17.01 4.41 -15.64
C ASP A 208 -16.00 4.82 -14.54
N GLU A 209 -16.25 5.95 -13.88
CA GLU A 209 -15.43 6.46 -12.77
C GLU A 209 -15.96 5.98 -11.42
N TYR A 210 -15.07 5.37 -10.63
CA TYR A 210 -15.38 4.82 -9.31
C TYR A 210 -14.32 5.26 -8.30
N PRO A 211 -14.65 5.32 -7.00
CA PRO A 211 -13.65 5.25 -5.95
C PRO A 211 -12.88 3.92 -6.06
N GLU A 212 -11.61 3.93 -5.70
CA GLU A 212 -10.71 2.78 -5.90
C GLU A 212 -11.24 1.50 -5.24
N ASP A 213 -11.68 1.56 -3.98
CA ASP A 213 -12.28 0.44 -3.25
C ASP A 213 -13.55 -0.13 -3.92
N THR A 214 -14.35 0.75 -4.52
CA THR A 214 -15.56 0.38 -5.27
C THR A 214 -15.22 -0.28 -6.60
N GLU A 215 -14.20 0.23 -7.29
CA GLU A 215 -13.67 -0.34 -8.52
C GLU A 215 -13.14 -1.76 -8.28
N GLU A 216 -12.31 -1.94 -7.27
CA GLU A 216 -11.78 -3.24 -6.85
C GLU A 216 -12.88 -4.24 -6.51
N ALA A 217 -13.82 -3.85 -5.68
CA ALA A 217 -14.99 -4.67 -5.36
C ALA A 217 -15.79 -5.02 -6.62
N GLY A 218 -15.91 -4.09 -7.57
CA GLY A 218 -16.59 -4.27 -8.86
C GLY A 218 -15.95 -5.37 -9.72
N ILE A 219 -14.62 -5.44 -9.74
CA ILE A 219 -13.87 -6.55 -10.38
C ILE A 219 -14.11 -7.86 -9.64
N GLN A 220 -13.92 -7.89 -8.32
CA GLN A 220 -14.01 -9.11 -7.53
C GLN A 220 -15.38 -9.77 -7.61
N ASN A 221 -16.46 -8.99 -7.63
CA ASN A 221 -17.83 -9.48 -7.67
C ASN A 221 -18.42 -9.62 -9.09
N GLY A 222 -17.68 -9.19 -10.13
CA GLY A 222 -18.08 -9.27 -11.52
C GLY A 222 -19.11 -8.21 -11.95
N GLN A 223 -19.22 -7.10 -11.24
CA GLN A 223 -19.96 -5.93 -11.69
C GLN A 223 -19.24 -5.19 -12.82
N LEU A 224 -17.89 -5.23 -12.77
CA LEU A 224 -17.02 -4.79 -13.86
C LEU A 224 -16.43 -5.98 -14.60
N ASP A 225 -16.20 -5.85 -15.89
CA ASP A 225 -15.50 -6.85 -16.69
C ASP A 225 -13.98 -6.66 -16.60
N ALA A 226 -13.54 -5.40 -16.57
CA ALA A 226 -12.16 -5.00 -16.32
C ALA A 226 -12.09 -3.56 -15.79
N SER A 227 -10.97 -3.22 -15.19
CA SER A 227 -10.64 -1.87 -14.77
C SER A 227 -9.18 -1.55 -14.93
N PHE A 228 -8.87 -0.27 -15.17
CA PHE A 228 -7.50 0.22 -15.11
C PHE A 228 -7.04 0.27 -13.66
N MET A 229 -5.89 -0.30 -13.37
CA MET A 229 -5.29 -0.36 -12.04
C MET A 229 -3.77 -0.54 -12.14
N TYR A 230 -3.07 -0.42 -11.04
CA TYR A 230 -1.65 -0.76 -11.03
C TYR A 230 -1.41 -2.27 -10.99
N GLU A 231 -0.29 -2.73 -11.54
CA GLU A 231 0.11 -4.16 -11.52
C GLU A 231 0.23 -4.69 -10.09
N ALA A 232 0.69 -3.86 -9.14
CA ALA A 232 0.75 -4.20 -7.73
C ALA A 232 -0.64 -4.48 -7.15
N ASP A 233 -1.65 -3.64 -7.45
CA ASP A 233 -3.03 -3.84 -6.99
C ASP A 233 -3.63 -5.12 -7.56
N ALA A 234 -3.45 -5.33 -8.86
CA ALA A 234 -3.93 -6.56 -9.50
C ALA A 234 -3.35 -7.81 -8.83
N ASN A 235 -2.05 -7.78 -8.48
CA ASN A 235 -1.38 -8.89 -7.80
C ASN A 235 -1.86 -9.04 -6.34
N SER A 236 -1.98 -7.94 -5.59
CA SER A 236 -2.40 -7.97 -4.18
C SER A 236 -3.82 -8.51 -3.99
N GLN A 237 -4.64 -8.42 -5.05
CA GLN A 237 -6.03 -8.87 -5.08
C GLN A 237 -6.23 -10.21 -5.79
N ASP A 238 -5.14 -10.89 -6.21
CA ASP A 238 -5.21 -12.10 -7.05
C ASP A 238 -6.05 -11.87 -8.34
N SER A 239 -6.10 -10.65 -8.85
CA SER A 239 -6.84 -10.29 -10.05
C SER A 239 -5.99 -10.54 -11.30
N PRO A 240 -6.42 -11.37 -12.25
CA PRO A 240 -5.70 -11.51 -13.50
C PRO A 240 -5.74 -10.19 -14.27
N PHE A 241 -4.66 -9.89 -14.99
CA PHE A 241 -4.55 -8.65 -15.75
C PHE A 241 -3.93 -8.85 -17.12
N VAL A 242 -4.07 -7.85 -17.96
CA VAL A 242 -3.36 -7.73 -19.24
C VAL A 242 -2.59 -6.42 -19.28
N LYS A 243 -1.38 -6.45 -19.84
CA LYS A 243 -0.54 -5.27 -20.00
C LYS A 243 -1.12 -4.34 -21.07
N LEU A 244 -1.01 -3.05 -20.83
CA LEU A 244 -1.46 -2.01 -21.76
C LEU A 244 -0.44 -1.87 -22.90
N THR A 245 -0.49 -2.81 -23.85
CA THR A 245 0.43 -2.81 -24.99
C THR A 245 0.32 -1.52 -25.80
N GLY A 246 1.46 -0.88 -26.05
CA GLY A 246 1.55 0.39 -26.79
C GLY A 246 1.63 1.63 -25.88
N THR A 247 1.62 1.45 -24.57
CA THR A 247 1.91 2.49 -23.57
C THR A 247 3.00 2.03 -22.62
N ASP A 248 3.66 2.98 -21.96
CA ASP A 248 4.67 2.72 -20.91
C ASP A 248 4.31 3.60 -19.71
N LEU A 249 3.09 3.40 -19.20
CA LEU A 249 2.52 4.19 -18.12
C LEU A 249 2.64 3.45 -16.80
N ALA A 250 3.08 4.15 -15.78
CA ALA A 250 3.25 3.62 -14.44
C ALA A 250 2.94 4.70 -13.39
N GLY A 251 2.47 4.29 -12.23
CA GLY A 251 2.49 5.12 -11.04
C GLY A 251 3.92 5.27 -10.53
N ASP A 252 4.32 6.50 -10.24
CA ASP A 252 5.59 6.85 -9.62
C ASP A 252 5.34 7.17 -8.15
N TYR A 253 5.73 6.25 -7.25
CA TYR A 253 5.44 6.40 -5.82
C TYR A 253 6.47 7.26 -5.13
N THR A 254 5.96 8.27 -4.44
CA THR A 254 6.74 9.26 -3.69
C THR A 254 6.42 9.19 -2.21
N ILE A 255 7.37 9.62 -1.38
CA ILE A 255 7.21 9.73 0.07
C ILE A 255 7.81 11.04 0.57
N THR A 256 7.11 11.68 1.52
CA THR A 256 7.56 12.93 2.15
C THR A 256 7.06 13.05 3.58
N THR A 257 7.72 13.90 4.37
CA THR A 257 7.16 14.39 5.63
C THR A 257 6.29 15.62 5.38
N VAL A 258 5.12 15.67 5.99
CA VAL A 258 4.26 16.85 5.96
C VAL A 258 4.84 17.90 6.90
N ARG A 259 4.75 19.17 6.53
CA ARG A 259 5.25 20.27 7.37
C ARG A 259 4.47 20.36 8.68
N ASN A 260 5.19 20.53 9.77
CA ASN A 260 4.68 20.52 11.14
C ASN A 260 4.06 19.16 11.55
N ALA A 261 4.55 18.07 10.96
CA ALA A 261 4.22 16.72 11.40
C ALA A 261 4.22 16.61 12.92
N PRO A 262 3.10 16.20 13.55
CA PRO A 262 3.02 16.10 15.03
C PRO A 262 4.02 15.12 15.61
N HIS A 263 4.30 14.03 14.87
CA HIS A 263 5.10 12.91 15.33
C HIS A 263 6.35 12.71 14.46
N LEU A 264 7.14 13.77 14.25
CA LEU A 264 8.29 13.76 13.33
C LEU A 264 9.25 12.58 13.54
N ALA A 265 9.52 12.21 14.81
CA ALA A 265 10.41 11.08 15.09
C ALA A 265 9.82 9.73 14.59
N ALA A 266 8.52 9.54 14.73
CA ALA A 266 7.81 8.37 14.21
C ALA A 266 7.77 8.40 12.67
N ALA A 267 7.57 9.59 12.06
CA ALA A 267 7.64 9.80 10.61
C ALA A 267 9.01 9.42 10.05
N GLU A 268 10.10 9.90 10.66
CA GLU A 268 11.47 9.54 10.25
C GLU A 268 11.73 8.03 10.41
N ALA A 269 11.24 7.42 11.48
CA ALA A 269 11.34 5.98 11.69
C ALA A 269 10.57 5.19 10.63
N PHE A 270 9.35 5.63 10.27
CA PHE A 270 8.54 4.99 9.24
C PHE A 270 9.20 5.09 7.86
N ILE A 271 9.65 6.27 7.44
CA ILE A 271 10.35 6.47 6.17
C ILE A 271 11.63 5.63 6.12
N THR A 272 12.38 5.60 7.23
CA THR A 272 13.60 4.77 7.32
C THR A 272 13.28 3.29 7.19
N PHE A 273 12.18 2.83 7.79
CA PHE A 273 11.74 1.45 7.68
C PHE A 273 11.31 1.11 6.25
N LEU A 274 10.41 1.91 5.66
CA LEU A 274 9.85 1.66 4.33
C LEU A 274 10.93 1.67 3.24
N LEU A 275 11.82 2.67 3.26
CA LEU A 275 12.93 2.78 2.31
C LEU A 275 14.12 1.90 2.66
N GLY A 276 14.13 1.26 3.84
CA GLY A 276 15.14 0.32 4.28
C GLY A 276 15.04 -1.05 3.62
N SER A 277 15.97 -1.95 3.94
CA SER A 277 16.02 -3.28 3.33
C SER A 277 14.75 -4.10 3.54
N ARG A 278 14.13 -3.99 4.73
CA ARG A 278 12.91 -4.74 5.06
C ARG A 278 11.71 -4.19 4.33
N GLY A 279 11.43 -2.89 4.41
CA GLY A 279 10.32 -2.27 3.70
C GLY A 279 10.39 -2.51 2.19
N ARG A 280 11.59 -2.36 1.60
CA ARG A 280 11.80 -2.69 0.17
C ARG A 280 11.59 -4.17 -0.15
N ALA A 281 11.87 -5.08 0.77
CA ALA A 281 11.59 -6.50 0.55
C ALA A 281 10.08 -6.78 0.54
N GLU A 282 9.32 -6.16 1.47
CA GLU A 282 7.86 -6.27 1.52
C GLU A 282 7.23 -5.69 0.23
N MET A 283 7.66 -4.51 -0.20
CA MET A 283 7.18 -3.90 -1.44
C MET A 283 7.48 -4.73 -2.70
N LYS A 284 8.68 -5.33 -2.76
CA LYS A 284 9.01 -6.25 -3.87
C LYS A 284 8.16 -7.52 -3.85
N ALA A 285 7.83 -8.03 -2.66
CA ALA A 285 6.93 -9.17 -2.53
C ALA A 285 5.51 -8.84 -2.98
N ASP A 286 5.13 -7.56 -2.89
CA ASP A 286 3.87 -7.00 -3.38
C ASP A 286 3.99 -6.40 -4.80
N HIS A 287 5.01 -6.85 -5.55
CA HIS A 287 5.21 -6.57 -6.97
C HIS A 287 5.51 -5.12 -7.36
N PHE A 288 5.98 -4.29 -6.42
CA PHE A 288 6.49 -2.95 -6.76
C PHE A 288 7.92 -3.02 -7.34
N ASP A 289 8.19 -2.23 -8.35
CA ASP A 289 9.52 -1.98 -8.87
C ASP A 289 10.21 -0.90 -8.02
N ILE A 290 11.30 -1.26 -7.35
CA ILE A 290 11.97 -0.37 -6.39
C ILE A 290 12.99 0.54 -7.08
N VAL A 291 12.84 1.84 -6.88
CA VAL A 291 13.84 2.85 -7.24
C VAL A 291 14.92 2.88 -6.13
N SER A 292 16.16 2.52 -6.46
CA SER A 292 17.26 2.45 -5.50
C SER A 292 18.58 2.96 -6.10
N PRO A 293 19.21 4.00 -5.51
CA PRO A 293 18.72 4.76 -4.36
C PRO A 293 17.45 5.55 -4.70
N PRO A 294 16.60 5.91 -3.70
CA PRO A 294 15.46 6.78 -3.93
C PRO A 294 15.91 8.16 -4.43
N ARG A 295 15.15 8.76 -5.33
CA ARG A 295 15.49 10.04 -5.94
C ARG A 295 14.79 11.19 -5.24
N VAL A 296 15.58 12.03 -4.56
CA VAL A 296 15.05 13.20 -3.83
C VAL A 296 14.83 14.39 -4.76
N ILE A 297 13.69 15.02 -4.62
CA ILE A 297 13.31 16.29 -5.25
C ILE A 297 12.98 17.31 -4.16
N GLY A 298 13.52 18.51 -4.28
CA GLY A 298 13.32 19.59 -3.30
C GLY A 298 14.48 19.73 -2.31
N ASN A 299 14.19 20.28 -1.13
CA ASN A 299 15.21 20.61 -0.12
C ASN A 299 14.65 20.41 1.29
N HIS A 300 15.48 20.65 2.31
CA HIS A 300 15.13 20.53 3.72
C HIS A 300 14.69 19.10 4.13
N VAL A 301 15.29 18.07 3.50
CA VAL A 301 15.15 16.70 3.98
C VAL A 301 15.59 16.63 5.46
N PRO A 302 14.80 16.05 6.35
CA PRO A 302 15.15 15.86 7.75
C PRO A 302 16.52 15.19 7.91
N SER A 303 17.29 15.64 8.91
CA SER A 303 18.68 15.17 9.08
C SER A 303 18.77 13.65 9.29
N GLY A 304 17.79 13.06 9.96
CA GLY A 304 17.70 11.62 10.21
C GLY A 304 17.51 10.78 8.95
N LEU A 305 17.00 11.38 7.88
CA LEU A 305 16.71 10.66 6.62
C LEU A 305 17.81 10.81 5.56
N LYS A 306 18.76 11.73 5.72
CA LYS A 306 19.75 12.04 4.68
C LYS A 306 20.60 10.87 4.23
N SER A 307 20.78 9.87 5.07
CA SER A 307 21.58 8.67 4.76
C SER A 307 20.86 7.65 3.87
N LEU A 308 19.57 7.88 3.59
CA LEU A 308 18.77 6.98 2.76
C LEU A 308 18.91 7.28 1.25
N PHE A 309 19.39 8.47 0.94
CA PHE A 309 19.41 9.06 -0.40
C PHE A 309 20.81 9.23 -0.99
#